data_c6d6606a212e81cb9d694e5e7c244d01
#
_entry.id   c6d6606a212e81cb9d694e5e7c244d01
#
_cell.length_a   1.000
_cell.length_b   1.000
_cell.length_c   1.000
_cell.angle_alpha   90.00
_cell.angle_beta   90.00
_cell.angle_gamma   90.00
#
_symmetry.space_group_name_H-M   'P 1'
#
loop_
_entity.id
_entity.type
_entity.pdbx_description
1 polymer ?
#
loop_
_entity_poly.entity_id
_entity_poly.type
_entity_poly.pdbx_seq_one_letter_code
_entity_poly.pdbx_strand_id
1 'polypeptide(L)'
;MNKVALITGITGQDGSYLAEFLIEKGYEVHGLMRRSSSFNTGRIEHLYLDEWVRDMKKKRLVNLHWADMTDSSSLIRVISKIRPDEIYNLAAQSHVKVSFDVPEYTADTDANGVLRLLEAVRICGLTETCRIYQASTSELYGKVQEVPQSETTPFYPRSPYAVAKLYGFWIMKNYRESYNMFCCNGILFNHESERRGETFVTRKITLAAARIAQGYQDKLYLGNLNSLRDWGYAKDYIECMWLILQQPEPDDFVIATGEYHTVREFATLAFKEVGIELEWRGDGVEERGICVKTLNSQLST
;
A
#
# COMPACT_ATOMS: atom_id res chain seq x y z
N MET A 1 29.01 7.43 2.56
CA MET A 1 27.76 8.25 2.65
C MET A 1 26.62 7.28 2.86
N ASN A 2 25.60 7.67 3.61
CA ASN A 2 24.38 6.85 3.72
C ASN A 2 23.63 6.89 2.39
N LYS A 3 23.02 5.78 1.99
CA LYS A 3 22.11 5.77 0.83
C LYS A 3 20.94 6.70 1.07
N VAL A 4 20.47 7.38 0.03
CA VAL A 4 19.32 8.29 0.06
C VAL A 4 18.12 7.60 -0.56
N ALA A 5 17.02 7.49 0.19
CA ALA A 5 15.76 6.91 -0.28
C ALA A 5 14.65 7.96 -0.38
N LEU A 6 13.89 7.92 -1.47
CA LEU A 6 12.68 8.70 -1.66
C LEU A 6 11.46 7.80 -1.68
N ILE A 7 10.50 8.06 -0.80
CA ILE A 7 9.23 7.32 -0.69
C ILE A 7 8.08 8.22 -1.13
N THR A 8 7.39 7.87 -2.21
CA THR A 8 6.10 8.48 -2.52
C THR A 8 5.00 7.76 -1.72
N GLY A 9 3.96 8.47 -1.28
CA GLY A 9 2.92 7.86 -0.46
C GLY A 9 3.36 7.47 0.96
N ILE A 10 4.34 8.18 1.52
CA ILE A 10 4.92 7.91 2.85
C ILE A 10 3.90 7.90 3.98
N THR A 11 2.78 8.59 3.85
CA THR A 11 1.70 8.65 4.85
C THR A 11 0.76 7.43 4.83
N GLY A 12 0.93 6.53 3.86
CA GLY A 12 0.19 5.26 3.77
C GLY A 12 0.68 4.22 4.77
N GLN A 13 0.01 3.05 4.79
CA GLN A 13 0.44 1.90 5.58
C GLN A 13 1.90 1.53 5.23
N ASP A 14 2.14 1.18 3.97
CA ASP A 14 3.42 0.67 3.50
C ASP A 14 4.51 1.74 3.58
N GLY A 15 4.19 2.97 3.17
CA GLY A 15 5.14 4.09 3.23
C GLY A 15 5.62 4.38 4.64
N SER A 16 4.75 4.27 5.65
CA SER A 16 5.12 4.51 7.05
C SER A 16 6.03 3.42 7.61
N TYR A 17 5.76 2.14 7.32
CA TYR A 17 6.63 1.03 7.72
C TYR A 17 7.96 1.02 6.95
N LEU A 18 7.92 1.33 5.66
CA LEU A 18 9.15 1.41 4.86
C LEU A 18 10.06 2.53 5.36
N ALA A 19 9.50 3.67 5.77
CA ALA A 19 10.29 4.74 6.36
C ALA A 19 11.01 4.29 7.64
N GLU A 20 10.32 3.61 8.55
CA GLU A 20 10.92 3.02 9.76
C GLU A 20 12.04 2.04 9.40
N PHE A 21 11.75 1.08 8.53
CA PHE A 21 12.67 0.05 8.10
C PHE A 21 13.96 0.61 7.45
N LEU A 22 13.83 1.63 6.59
CA LEU A 22 14.99 2.25 5.94
C LEU A 22 15.81 3.11 6.92
N ILE A 23 15.16 3.77 7.88
CA ILE A 23 15.85 4.48 8.96
C ILE A 23 16.70 3.51 9.78
N GLU A 24 16.14 2.36 10.17
CA GLU A 24 16.87 1.30 10.90
C GLU A 24 18.06 0.77 10.11
N LYS A 25 17.96 0.70 8.79
CA LYS A 25 19.07 0.35 7.88
C LYS A 25 20.08 1.48 7.65
N GLY A 26 19.86 2.65 8.22
CA GLY A 26 20.79 3.78 8.13
C GLY A 26 20.66 4.63 6.88
N TYR A 27 19.53 4.56 6.16
CA TYR A 27 19.26 5.46 5.03
C TYR A 27 18.95 6.88 5.49
N GLU A 28 19.27 7.85 4.63
CA GLU A 28 18.65 9.16 4.67
C GLU A 28 17.29 9.08 3.96
N VAL A 29 16.20 9.23 4.72
CA VAL A 29 14.84 9.01 4.22
C VAL A 29 14.15 10.31 3.90
N HIS A 30 13.65 10.42 2.67
CA HIS A 30 12.81 11.50 2.16
C HIS A 30 11.43 10.96 1.79
N GLY A 31 10.37 11.70 2.15
CA GLY A 31 8.99 11.33 1.85
C GLY A 31 8.26 12.40 1.05
N LEU A 32 7.52 11.99 0.01
CA LEU A 32 6.59 12.87 -0.68
C LEU A 32 5.22 12.83 -0.02
N MET A 33 4.70 14.01 0.29
CA MET A 33 3.34 14.21 0.77
C MET A 33 2.54 15.06 -0.21
N ARG A 34 1.33 14.60 -0.53
CA ARG A 34 0.36 15.40 -1.26
C ARG A 34 -0.31 16.41 -0.33
N ARG A 35 -0.55 17.62 -0.82
CA ARG A 35 -1.34 18.62 -0.09
C ARG A 35 -2.77 18.09 0.12
N SER A 36 -3.21 18.07 1.36
CA SER A 36 -4.57 17.72 1.76
C SER A 36 -5.08 18.74 2.78
N SER A 37 -6.38 19.02 2.78
CA SER A 37 -7.04 19.84 3.80
C SER A 37 -7.27 19.09 5.11
N SER A 38 -7.22 17.75 5.09
CA SER A 38 -7.28 16.89 6.27
C SER A 38 -5.88 16.41 6.66
N PHE A 39 -5.67 16.23 7.97
CA PHE A 39 -4.43 15.63 8.48
C PHE A 39 -4.35 14.16 8.06
N ASN A 40 -3.23 13.77 7.46
CA ASN A 40 -2.97 12.41 7.01
C ASN A 40 -1.61 11.88 7.49
N THR A 41 -0.97 12.56 8.42
CA THR A 41 0.38 12.26 8.94
C THR A 41 0.40 11.30 10.13
N GLY A 42 -0.76 10.91 10.68
CA GLY A 42 -0.84 10.14 11.94
C GLY A 42 0.03 8.87 11.98
N ARG A 43 0.28 8.22 10.80
CA ARG A 43 1.14 7.03 10.73
C ARG A 43 2.63 7.34 10.80
N ILE A 44 3.04 8.60 10.60
CA ILE A 44 4.45 9.03 10.56
C ILE A 44 4.80 10.12 11.58
N GLU A 45 3.85 10.54 12.42
CA GLU A 45 4.07 11.62 13.41
C GLU A 45 5.27 11.35 14.33
N HIS A 46 5.48 10.09 14.70
CA HIS A 46 6.62 9.67 15.52
C HIS A 46 7.98 9.78 14.79
N LEU A 47 7.99 9.86 13.45
CA LEU A 47 9.17 10.05 12.61
C LEU A 47 9.39 11.51 12.22
N TYR A 48 8.31 12.29 12.29
CA TYR A 48 8.28 13.67 11.88
C TYR A 48 8.06 14.54 13.11
N LEU A 49 9.11 15.23 13.53
CA LEU A 49 9.02 16.23 14.59
C LEU A 49 8.83 17.60 13.95
N ASP A 50 7.79 18.31 14.39
CA ASP A 50 7.55 19.71 14.03
C ASP A 50 8.77 20.57 14.38
N GLU A 51 9.02 21.63 13.60
CA GLU A 51 10.17 22.52 13.79
C GLU A 51 10.25 23.11 15.20
N TRP A 52 9.11 23.26 15.89
CA TRP A 52 9.01 23.71 17.28
C TRP A 52 9.58 22.71 18.30
N VAL A 53 9.66 21.45 17.98
CA VAL A 53 10.22 20.39 18.85
C VAL A 53 11.73 20.18 18.57
N ARG A 54 12.29 20.86 17.57
CA ARG A 54 13.70 20.81 17.18
C ARG A 54 14.68 21.16 18.31
N ASP A 55 14.30 22.08 19.20
CA ASP A 55 15.17 22.53 20.31
C ASP A 55 15.38 21.47 21.40
N MET A 56 14.66 20.36 21.35
CA MET A 56 14.74 19.30 22.37
C MET A 56 15.60 18.10 21.95
N LYS A 57 16.68 18.29 21.20
CA LYS A 57 17.74 17.28 20.95
C LYS A 57 17.33 15.98 20.23
N LYS A 58 16.19 15.90 19.56
CA LYS A 58 15.84 14.72 18.73
C LYS A 58 16.11 15.01 17.25
N LYS A 59 17.00 14.22 16.66
CA LYS A 59 17.32 14.26 15.24
C LYS A 59 16.05 13.97 14.44
N ARG A 60 15.75 14.81 13.43
CA ARG A 60 14.72 14.54 12.43
C ARG A 60 15.06 13.21 11.75
N LEU A 61 14.12 12.27 11.74
CA LEU A 61 14.33 10.95 11.17
C LEU A 61 13.94 10.90 9.69
N VAL A 62 12.94 11.71 9.27
CA VAL A 62 12.43 11.77 7.90
C VAL A 62 12.39 13.22 7.40
N ASN A 63 12.77 13.44 6.14
CA ASN A 63 12.64 14.70 5.43
C ASN A 63 11.39 14.70 4.56
N LEU A 64 10.40 15.55 4.86
CA LEU A 64 9.14 15.59 4.11
C LEU A 64 9.13 16.70 3.05
N HIS A 65 8.56 16.40 1.90
CA HIS A 65 8.45 17.31 0.75
C HIS A 65 7.03 17.32 0.19
N TRP A 66 6.54 18.51 -0.15
CA TRP A 66 5.28 18.66 -0.85
C TRP A 66 5.47 18.40 -2.34
N ALA A 67 4.79 17.38 -2.86
CA ALA A 67 4.71 17.06 -4.28
C ALA A 67 3.45 16.21 -4.56
N ASP A 68 3.05 16.18 -5.82
CA ASP A 68 1.91 15.39 -6.29
C ASP A 68 2.31 14.60 -7.54
N MET A 69 1.83 13.36 -7.65
CA MET A 69 2.07 12.50 -8.83
C MET A 69 1.43 13.09 -10.11
N THR A 70 0.49 14.01 -9.95
CA THR A 70 -0.15 14.74 -11.07
C THR A 70 0.62 16.01 -11.49
N ASP A 71 1.71 16.36 -10.78
CA ASP A 71 2.50 17.57 -11.02
C ASP A 71 3.98 17.24 -11.28
N SER A 72 4.36 17.21 -12.56
CA SER A 72 5.74 16.94 -13.01
C SER A 72 6.75 17.93 -12.44
N SER A 73 6.39 19.21 -12.31
CA SER A 73 7.30 20.26 -11.85
C SER A 73 7.71 20.05 -10.39
N SER A 74 6.77 19.62 -9.55
CA SER A 74 7.05 19.31 -8.15
C SER A 74 7.95 18.07 -8.01
N LEU A 75 7.72 17.03 -8.81
CA LEU A 75 8.57 15.82 -8.83
C LEU A 75 10.00 16.14 -9.26
N ILE A 76 10.17 16.86 -10.38
CA ILE A 76 11.51 17.28 -10.88
C ILE A 76 12.23 18.11 -9.81
N ARG A 77 11.57 19.09 -9.22
CA ARG A 77 12.15 19.96 -8.18
C ARG A 77 12.66 19.17 -6.98
N VAL A 78 11.89 18.18 -6.51
CA VAL A 78 12.27 17.37 -5.36
C VAL A 78 13.39 16.42 -5.72
N ILE A 79 13.26 15.66 -6.81
CA ILE A 79 14.27 14.67 -7.25
C ILE A 79 15.61 15.34 -7.57
N SER A 80 15.61 16.50 -8.24
CA SER A 80 16.84 17.23 -8.54
C SER A 80 17.57 17.72 -7.28
N LYS A 81 16.82 18.08 -6.24
CA LYS A 81 17.38 18.54 -4.95
C LYS A 81 17.94 17.37 -4.13
N ILE A 82 17.23 16.25 -4.08
CA ILE A 82 17.55 15.11 -3.21
C ILE A 82 18.58 14.19 -3.86
N ARG A 83 18.48 13.97 -5.19
CA ARG A 83 19.27 13.01 -5.97
C ARG A 83 19.27 11.60 -5.31
N PRO A 84 18.09 10.95 -5.19
CA PRO A 84 17.98 9.70 -4.45
C PRO A 84 18.72 8.55 -5.15
N ASP A 85 19.29 7.63 -4.35
CA ASP A 85 19.82 6.35 -4.80
C ASP A 85 18.70 5.34 -5.07
N GLU A 86 17.63 5.42 -4.28
CA GLU A 86 16.49 4.52 -4.37
C GLU A 86 15.17 5.30 -4.29
N ILE A 87 14.22 4.96 -5.16
CA ILE A 87 12.85 5.50 -5.14
C ILE A 87 11.87 4.35 -4.94
N TYR A 88 11.01 4.48 -3.94
CA TYR A 88 9.89 3.57 -3.68
C TYR A 88 8.58 4.28 -4.02
N ASN A 89 8.01 3.95 -5.18
CA ASN A 89 6.76 4.55 -5.63
C ASN A 89 5.56 3.79 -5.11
N LEU A 90 5.03 4.26 -3.96
CA LEU A 90 3.87 3.69 -3.26
C LEU A 90 2.63 4.60 -3.35
N ALA A 91 2.76 5.80 -3.92
CA ALA A 91 1.64 6.72 -4.08
C ALA A 91 0.65 6.21 -5.13
N ALA A 92 -0.62 6.16 -4.75
CA ALA A 92 -1.71 5.76 -5.63
C ALA A 92 -3.07 6.24 -5.10
N GLN A 93 -4.06 6.31 -5.99
CA GLN A 93 -5.46 6.18 -5.61
C GLN A 93 -5.76 4.67 -5.49
N SER A 94 -5.58 4.07 -4.32
CA SER A 94 -5.53 2.62 -4.13
C SER A 94 -6.89 1.95 -3.87
N HIS A 95 -8.00 2.70 -3.87
CA HIS A 95 -9.31 2.16 -3.57
C HIS A 95 -10.05 1.74 -4.85
N VAL A 96 -10.14 0.42 -5.11
CA VAL A 96 -10.73 -0.13 -6.34
C VAL A 96 -12.15 0.41 -6.61
N LYS A 97 -13.05 0.42 -5.61
CA LYS A 97 -14.40 0.93 -5.81
C LYS A 97 -14.41 2.41 -6.21
N VAL A 98 -13.61 3.25 -5.56
CA VAL A 98 -13.52 4.69 -5.85
C VAL A 98 -13.01 4.94 -7.28
N SER A 99 -12.22 4.04 -7.85
CA SER A 99 -11.73 4.20 -9.23
C SER A 99 -12.85 4.20 -10.27
N PHE A 100 -14.00 3.61 -9.98
CA PHE A 100 -15.20 3.70 -10.85
C PHE A 100 -15.89 5.06 -10.76
N ASP A 101 -15.79 5.74 -9.62
CA ASP A 101 -16.39 7.05 -9.41
C ASP A 101 -15.48 8.18 -9.96
N VAL A 102 -14.15 8.00 -9.91
CA VAL A 102 -13.14 8.99 -10.34
C VAL A 102 -12.07 8.36 -11.24
N PRO A 103 -12.44 7.80 -12.41
CA PRO A 103 -11.51 7.04 -13.26
C PRO A 103 -10.40 7.91 -13.85
N GLU A 104 -10.66 9.16 -14.22
CA GLU A 104 -9.65 10.07 -14.77
C GLU A 104 -8.59 10.42 -13.74
N TYR A 105 -8.99 10.76 -12.52
CA TYR A 105 -8.05 11.04 -11.43
C TYR A 105 -7.21 9.80 -11.11
N THR A 106 -7.82 8.62 -11.12
CA THR A 106 -7.13 7.34 -10.91
C THR A 106 -6.09 7.11 -12.01
N ALA A 107 -6.44 7.31 -13.28
CA ALA A 107 -5.50 7.17 -14.39
C ALA A 107 -4.38 8.22 -14.34
N ASP A 108 -4.70 9.46 -13.99
CA ASP A 108 -3.72 10.53 -13.92
C ASP A 108 -2.69 10.32 -12.80
N THR A 109 -3.14 9.81 -11.66
CA THR A 109 -2.25 9.51 -10.52
C THR A 109 -1.48 8.20 -10.72
N ASP A 110 -2.18 7.10 -11.05
CA ASP A 110 -1.64 5.74 -10.96
C ASP A 110 -0.96 5.27 -12.26
N ALA A 111 -1.32 5.87 -13.40
CA ALA A 111 -0.68 5.60 -14.69
C ALA A 111 0.28 6.74 -15.08
N ASN A 112 -0.25 7.93 -15.38
CA ASN A 112 0.57 9.06 -15.81
C ASN A 112 1.54 9.52 -14.72
N GLY A 113 1.18 9.36 -13.43
CA GLY A 113 2.07 9.67 -12.31
C GLY A 113 3.35 8.85 -12.33
N VAL A 114 3.27 7.55 -12.68
CA VAL A 114 4.46 6.70 -12.84
C VAL A 114 5.34 7.20 -13.97
N LEU A 115 4.75 7.54 -15.13
CA LEU A 115 5.49 8.12 -16.26
C LEU A 115 6.18 9.43 -15.86
N ARG A 116 5.47 10.34 -15.16
CA ARG A 116 6.05 11.61 -14.68
C ARG A 116 7.24 11.39 -13.75
N LEU A 117 7.16 10.39 -12.88
CA LEU A 117 8.25 10.03 -11.98
C LEU A 117 9.49 9.55 -12.76
N LEU A 118 9.30 8.65 -13.72
CA LEU A 118 10.37 8.14 -14.58
C LEU A 118 11.03 9.27 -15.39
N GLU A 119 10.22 10.13 -15.99
CA GLU A 119 10.72 11.31 -16.72
C GLU A 119 11.46 12.28 -15.79
N ALA A 120 11.00 12.49 -14.57
CA ALA A 120 11.69 13.31 -13.59
C ALA A 120 13.09 12.76 -13.25
N VAL A 121 13.23 11.43 -13.12
CA VAL A 121 14.51 10.75 -12.91
C VAL A 121 15.44 10.96 -14.13
N ARG A 122 14.91 10.80 -15.36
CA ARG A 122 15.68 11.04 -16.60
C ARG A 122 16.13 12.48 -16.74
N ILE A 123 15.23 13.44 -16.55
CA ILE A 123 15.52 14.88 -16.64
C ILE A 123 16.60 15.29 -15.62
N CYS A 124 16.58 14.66 -14.43
CA CYS A 124 17.58 14.92 -13.40
C CYS A 124 18.92 14.20 -13.62
N GLY A 125 19.09 13.43 -14.71
CA GLY A 125 20.32 12.69 -15.03
C GLY A 125 20.65 11.60 -14.02
N LEU A 126 19.64 10.87 -13.55
CA LEU A 126 19.77 9.78 -12.55
C LEU A 126 19.50 8.39 -13.13
N THR A 127 19.43 8.28 -14.46
CA THR A 127 19.07 7.04 -15.17
C THR A 127 19.94 5.85 -14.78
N GLU A 128 21.25 6.05 -14.60
CA GLU A 128 22.22 4.98 -14.29
C GLU A 128 22.42 4.73 -12.80
N THR A 129 22.00 5.68 -11.95
CA THR A 129 22.36 5.65 -10.52
C THR A 129 21.18 5.40 -9.60
N CYS A 130 19.95 5.70 -10.02
CA CYS A 130 18.76 5.57 -9.19
C CYS A 130 18.03 4.26 -9.47
N ARG A 131 17.77 3.47 -8.44
CA ARG A 131 16.94 2.26 -8.50
C ARG A 131 15.51 2.61 -8.14
N ILE A 132 14.54 2.11 -8.92
CA ILE A 132 13.14 2.47 -8.79
C ILE A 132 12.28 1.22 -8.56
N TYR A 133 11.60 1.19 -7.43
CA TYR A 133 10.56 0.21 -7.11
C TYR A 133 9.18 0.80 -7.39
N GLN A 134 8.36 0.07 -8.12
CA GLN A 134 6.95 0.38 -8.37
C GLN A 134 6.07 -0.61 -7.61
N ALA A 135 5.24 -0.12 -6.71
CA ALA A 135 4.16 -0.91 -6.13
C ALA A 135 3.12 -1.20 -7.21
N SER A 136 3.16 -2.41 -7.74
CA SER A 136 2.13 -2.96 -8.61
C SER A 136 1.09 -3.71 -7.77
N THR A 137 0.24 -4.55 -8.34
CA THR A 137 -0.89 -5.13 -7.63
C THR A 137 -1.34 -6.45 -8.24
N SER A 138 -1.82 -7.39 -7.42
CA SER A 138 -2.48 -8.61 -7.88
C SER A 138 -3.78 -8.35 -8.68
N GLU A 139 -4.36 -7.15 -8.57
CA GLU A 139 -5.51 -6.71 -9.37
C GLU A 139 -5.21 -6.67 -10.89
N LEU A 140 -3.93 -6.71 -11.30
CA LEU A 140 -3.54 -6.87 -12.70
C LEU A 140 -4.06 -8.17 -13.28
N TYR A 141 -4.05 -9.25 -12.50
CA TYR A 141 -4.55 -10.56 -12.93
C TYR A 141 -6.06 -10.54 -13.17
N GLY A 142 -6.83 -9.79 -12.38
CA GLY A 142 -8.25 -9.51 -12.55
C GLY A 142 -9.10 -10.76 -12.78
N LYS A 143 -9.51 -11.03 -14.05
CA LYS A 143 -10.10 -12.31 -14.44
C LYS A 143 -8.97 -13.32 -14.62
N VAL A 144 -8.61 -13.99 -13.53
CA VAL A 144 -7.47 -14.90 -13.42
C VAL A 144 -7.43 -15.92 -14.58
N GLN A 145 -6.29 -16.03 -15.26
CA GLN A 145 -6.09 -16.93 -16.41
C GLN A 145 -5.36 -18.21 -16.01
N GLU A 146 -4.61 -18.20 -14.91
CA GLU A 146 -3.82 -19.32 -14.38
C GLU A 146 -3.88 -19.35 -12.86
N VAL A 147 -3.78 -20.54 -12.27
CA VAL A 147 -3.71 -20.76 -10.82
C VAL A 147 -2.62 -21.82 -10.54
N PRO A 148 -1.62 -21.51 -9.69
CA PRO A 148 -1.33 -20.22 -9.08
C PRO A 148 -0.86 -19.17 -10.10
N GLN A 149 -0.99 -17.89 -9.74
CA GLN A 149 -0.46 -16.80 -10.56
C GLN A 149 1.06 -16.67 -10.38
N SER A 150 1.73 -16.25 -11.46
CA SER A 150 3.17 -15.98 -11.50
C SER A 150 3.44 -14.68 -12.27
N GLU A 151 4.71 -14.31 -12.40
CA GLU A 151 5.15 -13.13 -13.15
C GLU A 151 4.83 -13.23 -14.66
N THR A 152 4.62 -14.45 -15.16
CA THR A 152 4.29 -14.73 -16.58
C THR A 152 2.81 -14.93 -16.84
N THR A 153 1.98 -15.01 -15.80
CA THR A 153 0.52 -15.15 -15.94
C THR A 153 -0.06 -13.94 -16.67
N PRO A 154 -0.85 -14.15 -17.76
CA PRO A 154 -1.45 -13.05 -18.50
C PRO A 154 -2.35 -12.17 -17.63
N PHE A 155 -2.22 -10.85 -17.76
CA PHE A 155 -3.05 -9.89 -17.05
C PHE A 155 -4.40 -9.70 -17.74
N TYR A 156 -5.47 -9.58 -16.93
CA TYR A 156 -6.81 -9.29 -17.40
C TYR A 156 -7.54 -8.36 -16.41
N PRO A 157 -7.15 -7.06 -16.31
CA PRO A 157 -7.66 -6.13 -15.32
C PRO A 157 -9.18 -5.93 -15.41
N ARG A 158 -9.85 -5.71 -14.26
CA ARG A 158 -11.31 -5.63 -14.17
C ARG A 158 -11.83 -4.35 -13.52
N SER A 159 -10.94 -3.36 -13.31
CA SER A 159 -11.30 -2.05 -12.75
C SER A 159 -10.46 -0.94 -13.36
N PRO A 160 -10.92 0.32 -13.36
CA PRO A 160 -10.11 1.47 -13.77
C PRO A 160 -8.78 1.55 -13.01
N TYR A 161 -8.79 1.23 -11.70
CA TYR A 161 -7.57 1.10 -10.89
C TYR A 161 -6.59 0.09 -11.48
N ALA A 162 -7.07 -1.14 -11.75
CA ALA A 162 -6.20 -2.19 -12.27
C ALA A 162 -5.64 -1.84 -13.66
N VAL A 163 -6.44 -1.19 -14.52
CA VAL A 163 -5.99 -0.71 -15.84
C VAL A 163 -4.91 0.37 -15.71
N ALA A 164 -5.08 1.32 -14.79
CA ALA A 164 -4.08 2.35 -14.53
C ALA A 164 -2.77 1.76 -13.97
N LYS A 165 -2.87 0.80 -13.05
CA LYS A 165 -1.71 0.05 -12.53
C LYS A 165 -1.04 -0.81 -13.60
N LEU A 166 -1.80 -1.37 -14.55
CA LEU A 166 -1.25 -2.11 -15.67
C LEU A 166 -0.40 -1.23 -16.57
N TYR A 167 -0.85 0.00 -16.86
CA TYR A 167 -0.01 0.97 -17.55
C TYR A 167 1.28 1.25 -16.76
N GLY A 168 1.17 1.47 -15.44
CA GLY A 168 2.33 1.68 -14.57
C GLY A 168 3.32 0.51 -14.62
N PHE A 169 2.85 -0.72 -14.60
CA PHE A 169 3.67 -1.92 -14.74
C PHE A 169 4.44 -1.93 -16.06
N TRP A 170 3.75 -1.73 -17.18
CA TRP A 170 4.37 -1.81 -18.50
C TRP A 170 5.29 -0.65 -18.81
N ILE A 171 5.00 0.55 -18.33
CA ILE A 171 5.89 1.69 -18.54
C ILE A 171 7.21 1.54 -17.74
N MET A 172 7.17 0.95 -16.55
CA MET A 172 8.38 0.59 -15.80
C MET A 172 9.25 -0.40 -16.59
N LYS A 173 8.63 -1.46 -17.13
CA LYS A 173 9.31 -2.45 -17.97
C LYS A 173 9.88 -1.82 -19.24
N ASN A 174 9.11 -0.97 -19.90
CA ASN A 174 9.57 -0.25 -21.10
C ASN A 174 10.80 0.63 -20.79
N TYR A 175 10.81 1.36 -19.68
CA TYR A 175 11.96 2.20 -19.30
C TYR A 175 13.18 1.38 -18.90
N ARG A 176 12.99 0.22 -18.28
CA ARG A 176 14.06 -0.76 -18.04
C ARG A 176 14.72 -1.18 -19.37
N GLU A 177 13.93 -1.57 -20.35
CA GLU A 177 14.40 -2.10 -21.63
C GLU A 177 14.93 -1.00 -22.58
N SER A 178 14.27 0.16 -22.61
CA SER A 178 14.60 1.22 -23.58
C SER A 178 15.71 2.18 -23.12
N TYR A 179 15.83 2.40 -21.81
CA TYR A 179 16.75 3.38 -21.23
C TYR A 179 17.76 2.76 -20.24
N ASN A 180 17.76 1.44 -20.11
CA ASN A 180 18.62 0.72 -19.17
C ASN A 180 18.49 1.21 -17.71
N MET A 181 17.28 1.65 -17.31
CA MET A 181 17.01 2.09 -15.95
C MET A 181 16.80 0.90 -15.03
N PHE A 182 17.28 0.98 -13.81
CA PHE A 182 16.98 -0.06 -12.80
C PHE A 182 15.55 0.11 -12.27
N CYS A 183 14.58 -0.44 -12.99
CA CYS A 183 13.15 -0.36 -12.72
C CYS A 183 12.59 -1.74 -12.39
N CYS A 184 12.02 -1.90 -11.18
CA CYS A 184 11.42 -3.15 -10.71
C CYS A 184 9.93 -2.97 -10.37
N ASN A 185 9.10 -3.97 -10.70
CA ASN A 185 7.74 -4.04 -10.21
C ASN A 185 7.60 -5.10 -9.12
N GLY A 186 6.90 -4.76 -8.03
CA GLY A 186 6.39 -5.75 -7.09
C GLY A 186 4.90 -5.97 -7.31
N ILE A 187 4.49 -7.15 -7.77
CA ILE A 187 3.09 -7.52 -7.96
C ILE A 187 2.56 -7.99 -6.60
N LEU A 188 2.06 -7.03 -5.82
CA LEU A 188 1.68 -7.25 -4.43
C LEU A 188 0.29 -7.87 -4.34
N PHE A 189 0.19 -8.98 -3.59
CA PHE A 189 -1.07 -9.45 -3.07
C PHE A 189 -1.49 -8.63 -1.84
N ASN A 190 -2.67 -8.89 -1.29
CA ASN A 190 -3.17 -8.10 -0.17
C ASN A 190 -2.28 -8.26 1.06
N HIS A 191 -1.94 -7.17 1.71
CA HIS A 191 -1.13 -7.18 2.93
C HIS A 191 -1.67 -6.18 3.93
N GLU A 192 -1.74 -6.62 5.17
CA GLU A 192 -2.56 -6.01 6.19
C GLU A 192 -1.75 -5.71 7.45
N SER A 193 -2.23 -4.75 8.21
CA SER A 193 -1.69 -4.40 9.51
C SER A 193 -2.66 -3.53 10.30
N GLU A 194 -2.28 -3.18 11.52
CA GLU A 194 -2.97 -2.19 12.34
C GLU A 194 -3.01 -0.78 11.69
N ARG A 195 -2.13 -0.50 10.72
CA ARG A 195 -2.08 0.76 9.96
C ARG A 195 -2.89 0.72 8.66
N ARG A 196 -3.59 -0.39 8.36
CA ARG A 196 -4.44 -0.49 7.17
C ARG A 196 -5.50 0.60 7.16
N GLY A 197 -5.82 1.14 5.98
CA GLY A 197 -6.90 2.12 5.84
C GLY A 197 -8.25 1.55 6.30
N GLU A 198 -9.04 2.32 7.03
CA GLU A 198 -10.28 1.87 7.70
C GLU A 198 -11.38 1.42 6.73
N THR A 199 -11.32 1.83 5.47
CA THR A 199 -12.26 1.45 4.43
C THR A 199 -11.97 0.09 3.80
N PHE A 200 -10.77 -0.48 4.02
CA PHE A 200 -10.42 -1.81 3.55
C PHE A 200 -11.05 -2.90 4.42
N VAL A 201 -11.42 -4.01 3.79
CA VAL A 201 -12.27 -5.03 4.41
C VAL A 201 -11.73 -5.56 5.75
N THR A 202 -10.46 -5.84 5.86
CA THR A 202 -9.82 -6.35 7.08
C THR A 202 -9.90 -5.35 8.22
N ARG A 203 -9.47 -4.10 7.97
CA ARG A 203 -9.52 -3.05 8.99
C ARG A 203 -10.95 -2.66 9.36
N LYS A 204 -11.86 -2.63 8.38
CA LYS A 204 -13.29 -2.45 8.60
C LYS A 204 -13.86 -3.49 9.56
N ILE A 205 -13.49 -4.77 9.38
CA ILE A 205 -13.93 -5.87 10.24
C ILE A 205 -13.36 -5.74 11.65
N THR A 206 -12.05 -5.54 11.80
CA THR A 206 -11.41 -5.46 13.12
C THR A 206 -11.90 -4.27 13.95
N LEU A 207 -12.10 -3.10 13.32
CA LEU A 207 -12.68 -1.94 13.99
C LEU A 207 -14.13 -2.18 14.40
N ALA A 208 -14.94 -2.79 13.54
CA ALA A 208 -16.32 -3.10 13.86
C ALA A 208 -16.43 -4.14 14.98
N ALA A 209 -15.61 -5.20 14.96
CA ALA A 209 -15.55 -6.20 16.03
C ALA A 209 -15.25 -5.55 17.38
N ALA A 210 -14.22 -4.67 17.42
CA ALA A 210 -13.87 -3.94 18.65
C ALA A 210 -15.00 -3.00 19.13
N ARG A 211 -15.63 -2.26 18.21
CA ARG A 211 -16.75 -1.36 18.54
C ARG A 211 -18.00 -2.10 19.00
N ILE A 212 -18.32 -3.23 18.37
CA ILE A 212 -19.45 -4.08 18.76
C ILE A 212 -19.20 -4.68 20.14
N ALA A 213 -18.00 -5.19 20.41
CA ALA A 213 -17.64 -5.72 21.73
C ALA A 213 -17.74 -4.69 22.85
N GLN A 214 -17.55 -3.40 22.53
CA GLN A 214 -17.64 -2.29 23.49
C GLN A 214 -19.03 -1.62 23.51
N GLY A 215 -20.00 -2.10 22.71
CA GLY A 215 -21.34 -1.54 22.64
C GLY A 215 -21.46 -0.21 21.88
N TYR A 216 -20.47 0.18 21.10
CA TYR A 216 -20.51 1.40 20.27
C TYR A 216 -21.10 1.18 18.88
N GLN A 217 -21.33 -0.08 18.49
CA GLN A 217 -21.88 -0.43 17.18
C GLN A 217 -22.68 -1.74 17.31
N ASP A 218 -23.82 -1.82 16.61
CA ASP A 218 -24.70 -3.00 16.68
C ASP A 218 -24.46 -4.00 15.54
N LYS A 219 -24.04 -3.52 14.36
CA LYS A 219 -23.99 -4.33 13.13
C LYS A 219 -22.80 -3.96 12.26
N LEU A 220 -22.27 -4.97 11.56
CA LEU A 220 -21.30 -4.81 10.49
C LEU A 220 -21.91 -5.32 9.18
N TYR A 221 -21.87 -4.50 8.12
CA TYR A 221 -22.30 -4.90 6.78
C TYR A 221 -21.09 -5.24 5.93
N LEU A 222 -21.07 -6.45 5.37
CA LEU A 222 -20.03 -6.97 4.49
C LEU A 222 -20.63 -7.33 3.12
N GLY A 223 -19.79 -7.40 2.11
CA GLY A 223 -20.14 -7.91 0.78
C GLY A 223 -20.05 -9.45 0.74
N ASN A 224 -19.52 -9.98 -0.37
CA ASN A 224 -19.37 -11.41 -0.56
C ASN A 224 -18.40 -12.04 0.45
N LEU A 225 -18.94 -12.83 1.38
CA LEU A 225 -18.19 -13.51 2.43
C LEU A 225 -17.32 -14.66 1.92
N ASN A 226 -17.64 -15.23 0.76
CA ASN A 226 -16.90 -16.31 0.13
C ASN A 226 -15.72 -15.85 -0.74
N SER A 227 -15.49 -14.53 -0.84
CA SER A 227 -14.36 -14.01 -1.58
C SER A 227 -13.05 -14.47 -0.96
N LEU A 228 -12.24 -15.14 -1.75
CA LEU A 228 -10.90 -15.58 -1.37
C LEU A 228 -9.89 -14.44 -1.53
N ARG A 229 -8.98 -14.32 -0.57
CA ARG A 229 -7.87 -13.36 -0.58
C ARG A 229 -6.62 -13.99 0.01
N ASP A 230 -5.50 -13.77 -0.63
CA ASP A 230 -4.19 -13.96 -0.03
C ASP A 230 -3.90 -12.70 0.81
N TRP A 231 -3.75 -12.86 2.12
CA TRP A 231 -3.44 -11.79 3.05
C TRP A 231 -2.13 -12.05 3.76
N GLY A 232 -1.14 -11.23 3.47
CA GLY A 232 0.14 -11.24 4.18
C GLY A 232 0.25 -10.15 5.24
N TYR A 233 1.35 -10.15 5.98
CA TYR A 233 1.68 -9.11 6.93
C TYR A 233 2.47 -7.99 6.25
N ALA A 234 2.04 -6.74 6.43
CA ALA A 234 2.61 -5.61 5.70
C ALA A 234 4.14 -5.46 5.86
N LYS A 235 4.70 -5.77 7.02
CA LYS A 235 6.15 -5.63 7.24
C LYS A 235 6.99 -6.61 6.44
N ASP A 236 6.48 -7.82 6.17
CA ASP A 236 7.16 -8.79 5.31
C ASP A 236 7.23 -8.27 3.87
N TYR A 237 6.14 -7.64 3.41
CA TYR A 237 6.08 -7.01 2.09
C TYR A 237 7.05 -5.82 1.98
N ILE A 238 7.21 -5.05 3.05
CA ILE A 238 8.18 -3.95 3.12
C ILE A 238 9.62 -4.48 2.97
N GLU A 239 9.97 -5.55 3.65
CA GLU A 239 11.28 -6.18 3.49
C GLU A 239 11.49 -6.68 2.06
N CYS A 240 10.47 -7.30 1.45
CA CYS A 240 10.52 -7.72 0.04
C CYS A 240 10.74 -6.53 -0.91
N MET A 241 10.07 -5.39 -0.72
CA MET A 241 10.26 -4.18 -1.53
C MET A 241 11.72 -3.72 -1.52
N TRP A 242 12.35 -3.74 -0.34
CA TRP A 242 13.76 -3.39 -0.20
C TRP A 242 14.66 -4.44 -0.86
N LEU A 243 14.44 -5.75 -0.62
CA LEU A 243 15.21 -6.85 -1.21
C LEU A 243 15.18 -6.82 -2.75
N ILE A 244 14.06 -6.47 -3.36
CA ILE A 244 13.90 -6.31 -4.81
C ILE A 244 14.88 -5.27 -5.35
N LEU A 245 15.04 -4.14 -4.69
CA LEU A 245 16.00 -3.12 -5.11
C LEU A 245 17.46 -3.46 -4.77
N GLN A 246 17.73 -4.51 -3.99
CA GLN A 246 19.10 -4.97 -3.73
C GLN A 246 19.58 -6.04 -4.73
N GLN A 247 18.70 -6.52 -5.62
CA GLN A 247 19.08 -7.50 -6.64
C GLN A 247 20.12 -6.94 -7.61
N PRO A 248 20.98 -7.79 -8.22
CA PRO A 248 21.97 -7.33 -9.20
C PRO A 248 21.33 -6.80 -10.48
N GLU A 249 20.22 -7.39 -10.93
CA GLU A 249 19.49 -7.04 -12.14
C GLU A 249 18.04 -6.68 -11.81
N PRO A 250 17.44 -5.72 -12.53
CA PRO A 250 16.04 -5.34 -12.33
C PRO A 250 15.09 -6.35 -12.95
N ASP A 251 14.05 -6.72 -12.22
CA ASP A 251 12.99 -7.61 -12.72
C ASP A 251 11.64 -7.30 -12.06
N ASP A 252 10.63 -8.11 -12.40
CA ASP A 252 9.28 -8.07 -11.86
C ASP A 252 9.09 -9.25 -10.91
N PHE A 253 8.45 -9.05 -9.75
CA PHE A 253 8.35 -10.05 -8.70
C PHE A 253 6.93 -10.14 -8.14
N VAL A 254 6.39 -11.35 -8.04
CA VAL A 254 5.16 -11.63 -7.28
C VAL A 254 5.46 -11.71 -5.80
N ILE A 255 4.70 -10.98 -4.98
CA ILE A 255 4.79 -11.04 -3.53
C ILE A 255 3.44 -11.47 -2.96
N ALA A 256 3.39 -12.70 -2.45
CA ALA A 256 2.21 -13.36 -1.92
C ALA A 256 2.62 -14.33 -0.79
N THR A 257 1.65 -14.75 0.04
CA THR A 257 1.87 -15.80 1.04
C THR A 257 1.75 -17.21 0.44
N GLY A 258 0.99 -17.34 -0.65
CA GLY A 258 0.62 -18.62 -1.25
C GLY A 258 -0.57 -19.29 -0.56
N GLU A 259 -1.13 -18.67 0.49
CA GLU A 259 -2.31 -19.12 1.19
C GLU A 259 -3.45 -18.12 1.03
N TYR A 260 -4.69 -18.60 0.94
CA TYR A 260 -5.84 -17.72 0.82
C TYR A 260 -6.96 -18.14 1.76
N HIS A 261 -7.66 -17.13 2.25
CA HIS A 261 -8.74 -17.26 3.21
C HIS A 261 -9.99 -16.52 2.72
N THR A 262 -11.14 -16.91 3.23
CA THR A 262 -12.40 -16.23 2.95
C THR A 262 -12.58 -15.01 3.86
N VAL A 263 -13.38 -14.04 3.41
CA VAL A 263 -13.80 -12.91 4.25
C VAL A 263 -14.55 -13.40 5.49
N ARG A 264 -15.31 -14.50 5.36
CA ARG A 264 -16.01 -15.16 6.50
C ARG A 264 -15.04 -15.65 7.56
N GLU A 265 -13.99 -16.37 7.17
CA GLU A 265 -12.97 -16.85 8.11
C GLU A 265 -12.32 -15.70 8.85
N PHE A 266 -11.92 -14.65 8.11
CA PHE A 266 -11.32 -13.47 8.73
C PHE A 266 -12.26 -12.79 9.71
N ALA A 267 -13.55 -12.60 9.34
CA ALA A 267 -14.54 -12.03 10.23
C ALA A 267 -14.73 -12.89 11.49
N THR A 268 -14.85 -14.22 11.32
CA THR A 268 -15.01 -15.16 12.43
C THR A 268 -13.85 -15.06 13.42
N LEU A 269 -12.61 -15.03 12.91
CA LEU A 269 -11.42 -14.88 13.74
C LEU A 269 -11.37 -13.52 14.45
N ALA A 270 -11.64 -12.42 13.73
CA ALA A 270 -11.62 -11.08 14.31
C ALA A 270 -12.65 -10.91 15.46
N PHE A 271 -13.84 -11.48 15.31
CA PHE A 271 -14.84 -11.46 16.38
C PHE A 271 -14.45 -12.36 17.55
N LYS A 272 -13.85 -13.52 17.29
CA LYS A 272 -13.34 -14.42 18.33
C LYS A 272 -12.27 -13.75 19.20
N GLU A 273 -11.38 -12.95 18.60
CA GLU A 273 -10.33 -12.19 19.33
C GLU A 273 -10.91 -11.21 20.36
N VAL A 274 -12.09 -10.67 20.11
CA VAL A 274 -12.80 -9.80 21.07
C VAL A 274 -13.80 -10.56 21.95
N GLY A 275 -13.74 -11.89 21.98
CA GLY A 275 -14.56 -12.75 22.83
C GLY A 275 -15.98 -12.97 22.33
N ILE A 276 -16.26 -12.73 21.05
CA ILE A 276 -17.58 -12.97 20.43
C ILE A 276 -17.50 -14.19 19.51
N GLU A 277 -18.31 -15.21 19.80
CA GLU A 277 -18.47 -16.39 18.97
C GLU A 277 -19.62 -16.18 17.97
N LEU A 278 -19.34 -16.33 16.67
CA LEU A 278 -20.31 -16.16 15.59
C LEU A 278 -20.81 -17.51 15.07
N GLU A 279 -22.13 -17.63 14.88
CA GLU A 279 -22.75 -18.66 14.07
C GLU A 279 -23.30 -18.05 12.78
N TRP A 280 -22.92 -18.61 11.63
CA TRP A 280 -23.40 -18.14 10.33
C TRP A 280 -24.70 -18.83 9.95
N ARG A 281 -25.73 -18.04 9.62
CA ARG A 281 -27.07 -18.51 9.23
C ARG A 281 -27.55 -17.78 7.99
N GLY A 282 -28.35 -18.48 7.18
CA GLY A 282 -28.85 -17.97 5.91
C GLY A 282 -27.86 -18.20 4.77
N ASP A 283 -28.14 -17.64 3.59
CA ASP A 283 -27.36 -17.81 2.40
C ASP A 283 -27.39 -16.52 1.53
N GLY A 284 -26.36 -16.31 0.74
CA GLY A 284 -26.24 -15.17 -0.17
C GLY A 284 -26.36 -13.82 0.54
N VAL A 285 -27.27 -12.95 0.09
CA VAL A 285 -27.46 -11.61 0.66
C VAL A 285 -28.21 -11.63 2.01
N GLU A 286 -28.84 -12.73 2.35
CA GLU A 286 -29.54 -12.93 3.64
C GLU A 286 -28.65 -13.60 4.70
N GLU A 287 -27.41 -13.94 4.34
CA GLU A 287 -26.47 -14.55 5.28
C GLU A 287 -26.10 -13.60 6.41
N ARG A 288 -26.09 -14.09 7.64
CA ARG A 288 -25.82 -13.31 8.86
C ARG A 288 -24.93 -14.09 9.81
N GLY A 289 -23.91 -13.42 10.33
CA GLY A 289 -23.17 -13.89 11.51
C GLY A 289 -23.89 -13.42 12.78
N ILE A 290 -24.38 -14.37 13.57
CA ILE A 290 -25.13 -14.12 14.80
C ILE A 290 -24.23 -14.42 15.99
N CYS A 291 -24.13 -13.49 16.95
CA CYS A 291 -23.46 -13.75 18.22
C CYS A 291 -24.23 -14.80 19.02
N VAL A 292 -23.62 -15.96 19.21
CA VAL A 292 -24.20 -17.06 20.02
C VAL A 292 -23.61 -17.13 21.42
N LYS A 293 -22.42 -16.54 21.62
CA LYS A 293 -21.74 -16.54 22.92
C LYS A 293 -20.79 -15.36 23.05
N THR A 294 -20.82 -14.72 24.20
CA THR A 294 -19.81 -13.73 24.61
C THR A 294 -18.91 -14.40 25.64
N LEU A 295 -17.63 -14.56 25.31
CA LEU A 295 -16.65 -15.29 26.14
C LEU A 295 -16.15 -14.47 27.35
N ASN A 296 -16.33 -13.13 27.34
CA ASN A 296 -15.93 -12.26 28.43
C ASN A 296 -17.14 -11.75 29.22
N SER A 297 -17.35 -12.29 30.42
CA SER A 297 -18.33 -11.81 31.40
C SER A 297 -17.98 -10.45 32.02
N GLN A 298 -16.90 -9.80 31.64
CA GLN A 298 -16.45 -8.49 32.17
C GLN A 298 -16.92 -7.29 31.33
N LEU A 299 -17.65 -7.51 30.22
CA LEU A 299 -18.16 -6.42 29.38
C LEU A 299 -19.67 -6.16 29.58
N SER A 300 -20.28 -6.78 30.60
CA SER A 300 -21.64 -6.51 30.98
C SER A 300 -21.72 -5.68 32.25
N THR A 301 -21.44 -4.39 32.12
CA THR A 301 -21.96 -3.33 33.03
C THR A 301 -22.08 -2.03 32.24
#